data_853ba7c7af126f2eb3b242e28ff9fd21
#
_entry.id   853ba7c7af126f2eb3b242e28ff9fd21
#
_cell.length_a   1.000
_cell.length_b   1.000
_cell.length_c   1.000
_cell.angle_alpha   90.00
_cell.angle_beta   90.00
_cell.angle_gamma   90.00
#
_symmetry.space_group_name_H-M   'P 1'
#
loop_
_entity.id
_entity.type
_entity.pdbx_description
1 polymer ?
#
loop_
_entity_poly.entity_id
_entity_poly.type
_entity_poly.pdbx_seq_one_letter_code
_entity_poly.pdbx_strand_id
1 'polypeptide(L)'
;MLPLVYLKGEVNMAIAQMKSNINHWQERIDMAAAFRWTARLNMNEAVANHFSLAVSSDRTKFLVDPNMVHFSRIRASDLIELDSKNPDTMNLPNAPDPTAWGLHGAVHRLCPHAKCAMHIHSDYATVLASLEDSRLPAIDQNSAMFFNRVIVDNNYGGLAFEEEGERCAALFSDEKKKVMVMGNHGILVIGSNVAETFNRMYYFERAAKTYIKALQTGMKLKVLPDNIAEKTASELENYPSDECKHLNELKKILISEGSDFQS
;
A
#
# COMPACT_ATOMS: atom_id res chain seq x y z
N MET A 1 -6.28 -11.81 48.81
CA MET A 1 -6.05 -10.80 47.74
C MET A 1 -4.77 -11.18 47.02
N LEU A 2 -4.83 -11.76 45.83
CA LEU A 2 -3.65 -11.99 44.98
C LEU A 2 -3.12 -10.61 44.49
N PRO A 3 -1.82 -10.37 44.51
CA PRO A 3 -1.29 -9.05 44.16
C PRO A 3 -1.54 -8.73 42.69
N LEU A 4 -1.93 -7.48 42.42
CA LEU A 4 -2.22 -6.93 41.07
C LEU A 4 -1.10 -7.19 40.04
N VAL A 5 0.12 -7.43 40.51
CA VAL A 5 1.29 -7.74 39.66
C VAL A 5 1.21 -9.16 39.07
N TYR A 6 0.62 -10.13 39.78
CA TYR A 6 0.46 -11.49 39.29
C TYR A 6 -0.57 -11.58 38.17
N LEU A 7 -1.69 -10.86 38.33
CA LEU A 7 -2.75 -10.77 37.30
C LEU A 7 -2.26 -10.11 36.01
N LYS A 8 -1.39 -9.08 36.10
CA LYS A 8 -0.77 -8.45 34.92
C LYS A 8 0.17 -9.39 34.19
N GLY A 9 0.92 -10.23 34.91
CA GLY A 9 1.84 -11.22 34.33
C GLY A 9 1.09 -12.31 33.56
N GLU A 10 0.03 -12.87 34.14
CA GLU A 10 -0.80 -13.90 33.50
C GLU A 10 -1.59 -13.36 32.30
N VAL A 11 -2.12 -12.15 32.37
CA VAL A 11 -2.78 -11.47 31.24
C VAL A 11 -1.77 -11.20 30.11
N ASN A 12 -0.57 -10.75 30.43
CA ASN A 12 0.46 -10.51 29.42
C ASN A 12 0.95 -11.81 28.77
N MET A 13 1.08 -12.92 29.52
CA MET A 13 1.39 -14.24 28.96
C MET A 13 0.25 -14.78 28.09
N ALA A 14 -0.99 -14.64 28.51
CA ALA A 14 -2.17 -15.05 27.73
C ALA A 14 -2.28 -14.25 26.42
N ILE A 15 -2.03 -12.94 26.48
CA ILE A 15 -2.00 -12.08 25.29
C ILE A 15 -0.83 -12.47 24.36
N ALA A 16 0.36 -12.75 24.91
CA ALA A 16 1.51 -13.19 24.13
C ALA A 16 1.24 -14.56 23.48
N GLN A 17 0.55 -15.45 24.17
CA GLN A 17 0.20 -16.77 23.67
C GLN A 17 -0.93 -16.72 22.63
N MET A 18 -1.92 -15.82 22.79
CA MET A 18 -2.90 -15.53 21.75
C MET A 18 -2.24 -14.95 20.49
N LYS A 19 -1.31 -14.02 20.64
CA LYS A 19 -0.56 -13.42 19.53
C LYS A 19 0.30 -14.45 18.79
N SER A 20 0.91 -15.42 19.49
CA SER A 20 1.69 -16.50 18.86
C SER A 20 0.82 -17.50 18.07
N ASN A 21 -0.48 -17.52 18.30
CA ASN A 21 -1.44 -18.37 17.59
C ASN A 21 -2.08 -17.72 16.37
N ILE A 22 -1.89 -16.40 16.17
CA ILE A 22 -2.38 -15.70 14.98
C ILE A 22 -1.28 -15.78 13.92
N ASN A 23 -1.60 -16.41 12.78
CA ASN A 23 -0.69 -16.52 11.66
C ASN A 23 -0.27 -15.15 11.14
N HIS A 24 1.00 -15.04 10.72
CA HIS A 24 1.55 -13.85 10.06
C HIS A 24 1.55 -12.59 10.94
N TRP A 25 1.86 -12.76 12.25
CA TRP A 25 1.73 -11.65 13.20
C TRP A 25 2.64 -10.46 12.90
N GLN A 26 3.88 -10.70 12.44
CA GLN A 26 4.80 -9.62 12.08
C GLN A 26 4.32 -8.86 10.85
N GLU A 27 3.84 -9.57 9.83
CA GLU A 27 3.25 -8.98 8.62
C GLU A 27 2.02 -8.13 8.96
N ARG A 28 1.20 -8.58 9.89
CA ARG A 28 0.05 -7.83 10.40
C ARG A 28 0.47 -6.54 11.10
N ILE A 29 1.51 -6.57 11.92
CA ILE A 29 2.07 -5.38 12.58
C ILE A 29 2.59 -4.39 11.54
N ASP A 30 3.30 -4.85 10.52
CA ASP A 30 3.84 -3.99 9.46
C ASP A 30 2.72 -3.32 8.65
N MET A 31 1.67 -4.07 8.30
CA MET A 31 0.49 -3.52 7.64
C MET A 31 -0.24 -2.51 8.53
N ALA A 32 -0.47 -2.82 9.81
CA ALA A 32 -1.13 -1.91 10.75
C ALA A 32 -0.35 -0.59 10.89
N ALA A 33 0.97 -0.67 10.94
CA ALA A 33 1.82 0.52 10.96
C ALA A 33 1.69 1.34 9.67
N ALA A 34 1.66 0.68 8.50
CA ALA A 34 1.46 1.33 7.21
C ALA A 34 0.10 2.05 7.15
N PHE A 35 -0.99 1.42 7.58
CA PHE A 35 -2.31 2.04 7.68
C PHE A 35 -2.30 3.29 8.57
N ARG A 36 -1.76 3.17 9.79
CA ARG A 36 -1.70 4.28 10.76
C ARG A 36 -0.93 5.48 10.19
N TRP A 37 0.19 5.22 9.52
CA TRP A 37 0.99 6.28 8.92
C TRP A 37 0.35 6.86 7.67
N THR A 38 -0.33 6.08 6.85
CA THR A 38 -1.10 6.59 5.70
C THR A 38 -2.17 7.56 6.16
N ALA A 39 -2.90 7.24 7.24
CA ALA A 39 -3.86 8.16 7.86
C ALA A 39 -3.19 9.41 8.43
N ARG A 40 -2.06 9.26 9.13
CA ARG A 40 -1.33 10.38 9.72
C ARG A 40 -0.79 11.35 8.67
N LEU A 41 -0.45 10.83 7.49
CA LEU A 41 0.03 11.61 6.36
C LEU A 41 -1.11 12.19 5.50
N ASN A 42 -2.37 11.94 5.89
CA ASN A 42 -3.56 12.35 5.16
C ASN A 42 -3.56 11.84 3.71
N MET A 43 -3.19 10.56 3.55
CA MET A 43 -3.11 9.92 2.23
C MET A 43 -4.25 8.92 1.97
N ASN A 44 -5.13 8.66 2.96
CA ASN A 44 -6.33 7.84 2.81
C ASN A 44 -7.56 8.69 2.54
N GLU A 45 -8.54 8.12 1.88
CA GLU A 45 -9.85 8.74 1.69
C GLU A 45 -10.88 8.11 2.65
N ALA A 46 -11.22 8.82 3.72
CA ALA A 46 -12.17 8.39 4.75
C ALA A 46 -11.96 6.92 5.18
N VAL A 47 -12.92 6.03 4.88
CA VAL A 47 -12.87 4.58 5.12
C VAL A 47 -12.79 3.77 3.82
N ALA A 48 -12.65 4.45 2.69
CA ALA A 48 -12.31 3.85 1.41
C ALA A 48 -10.79 3.68 1.31
N ASN A 49 -10.30 2.98 0.38
CA ASN A 49 -8.91 2.53 0.20
C ASN A 49 -8.60 1.23 0.95
N HIS A 50 -7.63 0.49 0.41
CA HIS A 50 -7.34 -0.84 0.93
C HIS A 50 -5.90 -1.24 0.61
N PHE A 51 -5.29 -2.00 1.52
CA PHE A 51 -3.98 -2.61 1.36
C PHE A 51 -4.08 -4.11 1.52
N SER A 52 -3.25 -4.84 0.79
CA SER A 52 -3.18 -6.29 0.93
C SER A 52 -1.75 -6.81 0.92
N LEU A 53 -1.55 -7.99 1.52
CA LEU A 53 -0.29 -8.70 1.57
C LEU A 53 -0.52 -10.19 1.40
N ALA A 54 0.02 -10.78 0.33
CA ALA A 54 0.02 -12.23 0.16
C ALA A 54 0.88 -12.92 1.22
N VAL A 55 0.31 -13.94 1.88
CA VAL A 55 0.94 -14.66 3.00
C VAL A 55 1.15 -16.14 2.73
N SER A 56 0.57 -16.71 1.68
CA SER A 56 0.88 -18.07 1.23
C SER A 56 1.91 -18.09 0.10
N SER A 57 2.61 -19.20 -0.06
CA SER A 57 3.62 -19.38 -1.10
C SER A 57 3.03 -19.32 -2.51
N ASP A 58 1.78 -19.81 -2.68
CA ASP A 58 1.03 -19.75 -3.94
C ASP A 58 0.26 -18.43 -4.10
N ARG A 59 0.35 -17.50 -3.10
CA ARG A 59 -0.25 -16.17 -3.06
C ARG A 59 -1.78 -16.13 -3.09
N THR A 60 -2.42 -17.25 -2.95
CA THR A 60 -3.88 -17.29 -2.90
C THR A 60 -4.45 -16.77 -1.60
N LYS A 61 -3.68 -16.88 -0.49
CA LYS A 61 -4.05 -16.30 0.79
C LYS A 61 -3.34 -14.96 1.00
N PHE A 62 -4.12 -13.97 1.39
CA PHE A 62 -3.62 -12.62 1.63
C PHE A 62 -4.34 -11.94 2.80
N LEU A 63 -3.63 -11.05 3.48
CA LEU A 63 -4.18 -10.16 4.49
C LEU A 63 -4.75 -8.92 3.80
N VAL A 64 -5.86 -8.39 4.34
CA VAL A 64 -6.49 -7.14 3.91
C VAL A 64 -7.09 -6.43 5.12
N ASP A 65 -7.33 -5.14 5.01
CA ASP A 65 -8.03 -4.36 6.02
C ASP A 65 -9.51 -4.72 6.13
N PRO A 66 -10.10 -4.57 7.34
CA PRO A 66 -11.52 -4.74 7.52
C PRO A 66 -12.32 -3.63 6.84
N ASN A 67 -13.43 -3.99 6.20
CA ASN A 67 -14.32 -3.04 5.55
C ASN A 67 -14.82 -1.95 6.51
N MET A 68 -14.89 -0.70 6.05
CA MET A 68 -15.45 0.46 6.77
C MET A 68 -14.72 0.83 8.07
N VAL A 69 -13.45 0.43 8.24
CA VAL A 69 -12.62 0.85 9.37
C VAL A 69 -11.61 1.90 8.92
N HIS A 70 -11.64 3.06 9.57
CA HIS A 70 -10.68 4.14 9.26
C HIS A 70 -9.24 3.71 9.56
N PHE A 71 -8.32 3.98 8.67
CA PHE A 71 -6.91 3.57 8.74
C PHE A 71 -6.22 3.91 10.06
N SER A 72 -6.57 5.06 10.68
CA SER A 72 -6.02 5.45 11.99
C SER A 72 -6.43 4.52 13.14
N ARG A 73 -7.34 3.58 12.94
CA ARG A 73 -7.85 2.67 13.97
C ARG A 73 -7.43 1.22 13.76
N ILE A 74 -6.93 0.87 12.57
CA ILE A 74 -6.56 -0.51 12.23
C ILE A 74 -5.44 -1.01 13.14
N ARG A 75 -5.61 -2.19 13.72
CA ARG A 75 -4.63 -2.93 14.53
C ARG A 75 -4.22 -4.21 13.82
N ALA A 76 -3.14 -4.80 14.24
CA ALA A 76 -2.65 -6.07 13.69
C ALA A 76 -3.71 -7.20 13.76
N SER A 77 -4.48 -7.26 14.85
CA SER A 77 -5.56 -8.24 15.05
C SER A 77 -6.80 -8.00 14.19
N ASP A 78 -7.00 -6.79 13.68
CA ASP A 78 -8.18 -6.44 12.89
C ASP A 78 -8.09 -6.92 11.45
N LEU A 79 -6.87 -7.19 10.94
CA LEU A 79 -6.67 -7.63 9.56
C LEU A 79 -7.31 -8.98 9.28
N ILE A 80 -7.91 -9.11 8.12
CA ILE A 80 -8.61 -10.31 7.67
C ILE A 80 -7.70 -11.13 6.76
N GLU A 81 -7.65 -12.44 6.94
CA GLU A 81 -7.01 -13.35 6.00
C GLU A 81 -8.06 -13.91 5.05
N LEU A 82 -7.86 -13.72 3.75
CA LEU A 82 -8.74 -14.16 2.69
C LEU A 82 -8.04 -15.20 1.82
N ASP A 83 -8.81 -16.05 1.15
CA ASP A 83 -8.33 -16.97 0.12
C ASP A 83 -8.97 -16.58 -1.22
N SER A 84 -8.17 -16.10 -2.17
CA SER A 84 -8.64 -15.66 -3.50
C SER A 84 -9.28 -16.78 -4.33
N LYS A 85 -9.15 -18.04 -3.91
CA LYS A 85 -9.80 -19.21 -4.52
C LYS A 85 -11.16 -19.56 -3.90
N ASN A 86 -11.51 -18.94 -2.77
CA ASN A 86 -12.77 -19.20 -2.11
C ASN A 86 -13.90 -18.34 -2.70
N PRO A 87 -14.85 -18.90 -3.46
CA PRO A 87 -15.93 -18.15 -4.07
C PRO A 87 -16.93 -17.59 -3.06
N ASP A 88 -16.92 -18.13 -1.83
CA ASP A 88 -17.87 -17.73 -0.79
C ASP A 88 -17.36 -16.56 0.08
N THR A 89 -16.17 -16.04 -0.20
CA THR A 89 -15.55 -14.97 0.62
C THR A 89 -16.49 -13.79 0.82
N MET A 90 -17.18 -13.35 -0.22
CA MET A 90 -18.10 -12.21 -0.15
C MET A 90 -19.39 -12.48 0.62
N ASN A 91 -19.68 -13.75 0.95
CA ASN A 91 -20.83 -14.17 1.75
C ASN A 91 -20.49 -14.31 3.26
N LEU A 92 -19.23 -14.11 3.65
CA LEU A 92 -18.79 -14.20 5.03
C LEU A 92 -19.20 -12.96 5.82
N PRO A 93 -19.49 -13.10 7.14
CA PRO A 93 -19.88 -11.96 7.99
C PRO A 93 -18.84 -10.83 8.05
N ASN A 94 -17.57 -11.16 7.81
CA ASN A 94 -16.43 -10.24 7.78
C ASN A 94 -15.89 -10.06 6.37
N ALA A 95 -16.74 -10.12 5.35
CA ALA A 95 -16.35 -9.91 3.97
C ALA A 95 -15.61 -8.56 3.82
N PRO A 96 -14.57 -8.49 2.97
CA PRO A 96 -13.91 -7.25 2.65
C PRO A 96 -14.83 -6.32 1.83
N ASP A 97 -14.35 -5.11 1.55
CA ASP A 97 -14.98 -4.30 0.52
C ASP A 97 -14.95 -5.03 -0.84
N PRO A 98 -16.05 -5.03 -1.61
CA PRO A 98 -16.10 -5.72 -2.91
C PRO A 98 -15.03 -5.25 -3.90
N THR A 99 -14.67 -3.96 -3.87
CA THR A 99 -13.61 -3.42 -4.74
C THR A 99 -12.21 -3.85 -4.28
N ALA A 100 -12.01 -3.97 -2.96
CA ALA A 100 -10.79 -4.56 -2.41
C ALA A 100 -10.66 -6.03 -2.83
N TRP A 101 -11.74 -6.80 -2.74
CA TRP A 101 -11.75 -8.20 -3.19
C TRP A 101 -11.41 -8.32 -4.68
N GLY A 102 -12.10 -7.58 -5.54
CA GLY A 102 -11.88 -7.62 -7.00
C GLY A 102 -10.47 -7.24 -7.38
N LEU A 103 -9.99 -6.08 -6.92
CA LEU A 103 -8.68 -5.57 -7.30
C LEU A 103 -7.53 -6.39 -6.70
N HIS A 104 -7.51 -6.58 -5.37
CA HIS A 104 -6.38 -7.26 -4.72
C HIS A 104 -6.38 -8.76 -4.98
N GLY A 105 -7.54 -9.41 -5.03
CA GLY A 105 -7.65 -10.80 -5.42
C GLY A 105 -7.07 -11.07 -6.79
N ALA A 106 -7.38 -10.20 -7.78
CA ALA A 106 -6.82 -10.30 -9.12
C ALA A 106 -5.30 -10.05 -9.13
N VAL A 107 -4.81 -9.01 -8.43
CA VAL A 107 -3.37 -8.72 -8.34
C VAL A 107 -2.60 -9.91 -7.78
N HIS A 108 -3.07 -10.50 -6.67
CA HIS A 108 -2.39 -11.64 -6.07
C HIS A 108 -2.44 -12.92 -6.94
N ARG A 109 -3.50 -13.12 -7.73
CA ARG A 109 -3.58 -14.26 -8.66
C ARG A 109 -2.71 -14.08 -9.90
N LEU A 110 -2.65 -12.86 -10.47
CA LEU A 110 -2.13 -12.60 -11.80
C LEU A 110 -0.76 -11.94 -11.85
N CYS A 111 -0.32 -11.27 -10.74
CA CYS A 111 0.97 -10.57 -10.69
C CYS A 111 1.96 -11.28 -9.76
N PRO A 112 2.79 -12.21 -10.25
CA PRO A 112 3.73 -12.97 -9.43
C PRO A 112 4.73 -12.12 -8.63
N HIS A 113 5.05 -10.92 -9.04
CA HIS A 113 5.96 -9.99 -8.38
C HIS A 113 5.28 -9.03 -7.40
N ALA A 114 3.93 -9.07 -7.29
CA ALA A 114 3.15 -8.24 -6.38
C ALA A 114 2.79 -9.04 -5.12
N LYS A 115 3.70 -9.11 -4.13
CA LYS A 115 3.38 -9.71 -2.84
C LYS A 115 2.56 -8.77 -1.96
N CYS A 116 2.80 -7.46 -2.05
CA CYS A 116 2.04 -6.41 -1.39
C CYS A 116 1.42 -5.48 -2.42
N ALA A 117 0.19 -5.04 -2.18
CA ALA A 117 -0.51 -4.05 -3.00
C ALA A 117 -1.19 -3.01 -2.11
N MET A 118 -1.05 -1.73 -2.45
CA MET A 118 -1.64 -0.60 -1.73
C MET A 118 -2.37 0.31 -2.71
N HIS A 119 -3.66 0.49 -2.52
CA HIS A 119 -4.51 1.37 -3.30
C HIS A 119 -4.97 2.54 -2.45
N ILE A 120 -4.73 3.77 -2.95
CA ILE A 120 -5.12 5.02 -2.28
C ILE A 120 -5.59 6.08 -3.27
N HIS A 121 -6.37 7.01 -2.72
CA HIS A 121 -6.80 8.24 -3.37
C HIS A 121 -6.18 9.46 -2.68
N SER A 122 -4.85 9.47 -2.54
CA SER A 122 -4.14 10.59 -1.92
C SER A 122 -4.22 11.86 -2.79
N ASP A 123 -4.22 13.02 -2.16
CA ASP A 123 -4.57 14.29 -2.80
C ASP A 123 -3.83 14.54 -4.11
N TYR A 124 -2.50 14.49 -4.12
CA TYR A 124 -1.73 14.85 -5.30
C TYR A 124 -1.64 13.75 -6.34
N ALA A 125 -1.65 12.49 -5.92
CA ALA A 125 -1.72 11.38 -6.86
C ALA A 125 -3.07 11.32 -7.57
N THR A 126 -4.18 11.64 -6.86
CA THR A 126 -5.51 11.75 -7.46
C THR A 126 -5.62 12.94 -8.39
N VAL A 127 -5.06 14.11 -8.02
CA VAL A 127 -4.97 15.25 -8.94
C VAL A 127 -4.20 14.88 -10.21
N LEU A 128 -3.05 14.19 -10.07
CA LEU A 128 -2.28 13.69 -11.22
C LEU A 128 -3.13 12.75 -12.09
N ALA A 129 -3.84 11.79 -11.47
CA ALA A 129 -4.71 10.84 -12.15
C ALA A 129 -5.90 11.51 -12.86
N SER A 130 -6.25 12.74 -12.49
CA SER A 130 -7.35 13.53 -13.08
C SER A 130 -6.90 14.46 -14.22
N LEU A 131 -5.61 14.47 -14.55
CA LEU A 131 -5.11 15.24 -15.69
C LEU A 131 -5.28 14.46 -17.00
N GLU A 132 -5.46 15.15 -18.12
CA GLU A 132 -5.48 14.55 -19.46
C GLU A 132 -4.17 13.79 -19.74
N ASP A 133 -3.04 14.34 -19.34
CA ASP A 133 -1.75 13.68 -19.32
C ASP A 133 -1.34 13.39 -17.87
N SER A 134 -1.62 12.18 -17.42
CA SER A 134 -1.32 11.70 -16.07
C SER A 134 0.11 11.15 -15.91
N ARG A 135 1.00 11.38 -16.87
CA ARG A 135 2.41 10.98 -16.75
C ARG A 135 3.14 11.84 -15.72
N LEU A 136 3.98 11.21 -14.93
CA LEU A 136 4.86 11.88 -13.97
C LEU A 136 6.24 12.09 -14.60
N PRO A 137 6.58 13.33 -15.08
CA PRO A 137 7.91 13.58 -15.63
C PRO A 137 8.98 13.63 -14.53
N ALA A 138 10.20 13.24 -14.86
CA ALA A 138 11.35 13.28 -13.95
C ALA A 138 11.85 14.73 -13.80
N ILE A 139 11.30 15.48 -12.85
CA ILE A 139 11.67 16.88 -12.57
C ILE A 139 12.52 17.04 -11.31
N ASP A 140 12.63 16.01 -10.51
CA ASP A 140 13.46 15.93 -9.31
C ASP A 140 13.89 14.48 -9.04
N GLN A 141 14.70 14.25 -8.01
CA GLN A 141 15.17 12.92 -7.65
C GLN A 141 14.02 11.96 -7.28
N ASN A 142 12.96 12.44 -6.62
CA ASN A 142 11.83 11.61 -6.22
C ASN A 142 11.01 11.17 -7.44
N SER A 143 10.73 12.07 -8.37
CA SER A 143 10.02 11.72 -9.60
C SER A 143 10.89 10.86 -10.54
N ALA A 144 12.21 11.07 -10.56
CA ALA A 144 13.12 10.22 -11.32
C ALA A 144 13.13 8.76 -10.84
N MET A 145 12.85 8.48 -9.54
CA MET A 145 12.67 7.12 -9.02
C MET A 145 11.64 6.32 -9.82
N PHE A 146 10.65 6.99 -10.37
CA PHE A 146 9.52 6.37 -11.07
C PHE A 146 9.66 6.37 -12.59
N PHE A 147 10.76 6.85 -13.13
CA PHE A 147 10.99 6.86 -14.57
C PHE A 147 10.94 5.45 -15.14
N ASN A 148 10.08 5.21 -16.15
CA ASN A 148 9.77 3.90 -16.71
C ASN A 148 9.21 2.85 -15.72
N ARG A 149 8.80 3.23 -14.50
CA ARG A 149 8.21 2.33 -13.48
C ARG A 149 6.72 2.54 -13.28
N VAL A 150 6.12 3.46 -14.01
CA VAL A 150 4.71 3.82 -13.90
C VAL A 150 3.92 3.31 -15.10
N ILE A 151 2.73 2.80 -14.82
CA ILE A 151 1.66 2.57 -15.79
C ILE A 151 0.70 3.76 -15.68
N VAL A 152 0.28 4.33 -16.79
CA VAL A 152 -0.86 5.26 -16.84
C VAL A 152 -2.00 4.50 -17.51
N ASP A 153 -3.05 4.26 -16.74
CA ASP A 153 -4.27 3.61 -17.21
C ASP A 153 -5.41 4.63 -17.33
N ASN A 154 -5.73 5.02 -18.54
CA ASN A 154 -6.79 5.97 -18.84
C ASN A 154 -8.16 5.31 -19.11
N ASN A 155 -8.27 3.99 -18.93
CA ASN A 155 -9.48 3.24 -19.21
C ASN A 155 -10.28 3.00 -17.92
N TYR A 156 -10.74 4.07 -17.27
CA TYR A 156 -11.59 3.94 -16.10
C TYR A 156 -12.90 3.24 -16.44
N GLY A 157 -13.06 2.00 -15.96
CA GLY A 157 -14.21 1.13 -16.22
C GLY A 157 -15.31 1.19 -15.14
N GLY A 158 -15.18 2.05 -14.17
CA GLY A 158 -16.07 2.13 -13.01
C GLY A 158 -15.41 1.59 -11.74
N LEU A 159 -16.21 1.03 -10.83
CA LEU A 159 -15.67 0.47 -9.58
C LEU A 159 -14.84 -0.79 -9.87
N ALA A 160 -13.79 -1.01 -9.09
CA ALA A 160 -12.83 -2.10 -9.27
C ALA A 160 -13.39 -3.47 -8.83
N PHE A 161 -14.54 -3.88 -9.39
CA PHE A 161 -15.05 -5.23 -9.26
C PHE A 161 -14.17 -6.23 -10.05
N GLU A 162 -14.52 -7.50 -10.04
CA GLU A 162 -13.64 -8.57 -10.48
C GLU A 162 -13.08 -8.39 -11.90
N GLU A 163 -13.91 -8.04 -12.89
CA GLU A 163 -13.47 -7.80 -14.29
C GLU A 163 -12.49 -6.64 -14.39
N GLU A 164 -12.77 -5.54 -13.72
CA GLU A 164 -11.88 -4.37 -13.70
C GLU A 164 -10.59 -4.66 -12.93
N GLY A 165 -10.67 -5.41 -11.83
CA GLY A 165 -9.51 -5.88 -11.09
C GLY A 165 -8.58 -6.74 -11.95
N GLU A 166 -9.11 -7.67 -12.72
CA GLU A 166 -8.32 -8.51 -13.65
C GLU A 166 -7.69 -7.69 -14.78
N ARG A 167 -8.42 -6.74 -15.32
CA ARG A 167 -7.90 -5.82 -16.35
C ARG A 167 -6.73 -5.00 -15.80
N CYS A 168 -6.86 -4.43 -14.61
CA CYS A 168 -5.79 -3.69 -13.95
C CYS A 168 -4.58 -4.57 -13.64
N ALA A 169 -4.80 -5.78 -13.12
CA ALA A 169 -3.73 -6.71 -12.81
C ALA A 169 -2.92 -7.10 -14.07
N ALA A 170 -3.59 -7.32 -15.20
CA ALA A 170 -2.94 -7.66 -16.48
C ALA A 170 -1.96 -6.58 -16.97
N LEU A 171 -2.16 -5.32 -16.62
CA LEU A 171 -1.28 -4.21 -16.99
C LEU A 171 0.09 -4.28 -16.28
N PHE A 172 0.21 -5.00 -15.16
CA PHE A 172 1.48 -5.23 -14.47
C PHE A 172 2.31 -6.39 -15.05
N SER A 173 2.12 -6.74 -16.32
CA SER A 173 2.90 -7.79 -16.99
C SER A 173 4.40 -7.47 -17.11
N ASP A 174 4.78 -6.19 -17.14
CA ASP A 174 6.16 -5.74 -17.07
C ASP A 174 6.57 -5.59 -15.59
N GLU A 175 7.49 -6.44 -15.13
CA GLU A 175 7.97 -6.45 -13.75
C GLU A 175 8.68 -5.15 -13.31
N LYS A 176 9.11 -4.31 -14.24
CA LYS A 176 9.62 -2.97 -13.92
C LYS A 176 8.52 -2.05 -13.42
N LYS A 177 7.30 -2.27 -13.82
CA LYS A 177 6.16 -1.43 -13.42
C LYS A 177 5.79 -1.71 -11.98
N LYS A 178 5.75 -0.66 -11.17
CA LYS A 178 5.52 -0.75 -9.72
C LYS A 178 4.40 0.13 -9.23
N VAL A 179 4.00 1.12 -10.03
CA VAL A 179 2.91 2.04 -9.74
C VAL A 179 2.00 2.12 -10.95
N MET A 180 0.70 2.05 -10.72
CA MET A 180 -0.32 2.38 -11.71
C MET A 180 -1.01 3.67 -11.28
N VAL A 181 -0.99 4.66 -12.16
CA VAL A 181 -1.90 5.81 -12.09
C VAL A 181 -3.19 5.39 -12.77
N MET A 182 -4.24 5.26 -11.97
CA MET A 182 -5.58 4.88 -12.42
C MET A 182 -6.32 6.16 -12.77
N GLY A 183 -6.45 6.46 -14.07
CA GLY A 183 -7.07 7.70 -14.56
C GLY A 183 -8.46 7.95 -13.94
N ASN A 184 -8.73 9.18 -13.52
CA ASN A 184 -9.96 9.59 -12.83
C ASN A 184 -10.26 8.84 -11.53
N HIS A 185 -9.27 8.19 -10.89
CA HIS A 185 -9.49 7.36 -9.72
C HIS A 185 -8.44 7.63 -8.62
N GLY A 186 -7.27 7.06 -8.73
CA GLY A 186 -6.21 7.13 -7.73
C GLY A 186 -4.96 6.40 -8.17
N ILE A 187 -4.28 5.73 -7.26
CA ILE A 187 -3.10 4.92 -7.58
C ILE A 187 -3.16 3.52 -6.97
N LEU A 188 -2.55 2.58 -7.66
CA LEU A 188 -2.23 1.25 -7.15
C LEU A 188 -0.71 1.06 -7.15
N VAL A 189 -0.15 0.72 -6.00
CA VAL A 189 1.29 0.51 -5.82
C VAL A 189 1.54 -0.93 -5.41
N ILE A 190 2.51 -1.59 -6.04
CA ILE A 190 2.87 -2.97 -5.74
C ILE A 190 4.33 -3.11 -5.30
N GLY A 191 4.62 -4.16 -4.55
CA GLY A 191 5.97 -4.46 -4.07
C GLY A 191 6.11 -5.88 -3.50
N SER A 192 7.34 -6.18 -3.05
CA SER A 192 7.70 -7.49 -2.50
C SER A 192 7.31 -7.66 -1.01
N ASN A 193 7.10 -6.55 -0.31
CA ASN A 193 6.75 -6.50 1.11
C ASN A 193 6.08 -5.16 1.47
N VAL A 194 5.55 -5.06 2.68
CA VAL A 194 4.84 -3.86 3.17
C VAL A 194 5.74 -2.63 3.17
N ALA A 195 6.98 -2.78 3.65
CA ALA A 195 7.89 -1.65 3.81
C ALA A 195 8.29 -1.02 2.47
N GLU A 196 8.63 -1.85 1.48
CA GLU A 196 8.93 -1.41 0.11
C GLU A 196 7.73 -0.72 -0.53
N THR A 197 6.54 -1.33 -0.43
CA THR A 197 5.33 -0.81 -1.06
C THR A 197 4.91 0.51 -0.43
N PHE A 198 4.93 0.60 0.91
CA PHE A 198 4.64 1.84 1.63
C PHE A 198 5.64 2.94 1.29
N ASN A 199 6.93 2.63 1.26
CA ASN A 199 7.97 3.59 0.90
C ASN A 199 7.75 4.14 -0.51
N ARG A 200 7.44 3.28 -1.46
CA ARG A 200 7.14 3.64 -2.86
C ARG A 200 5.89 4.52 -2.94
N MET A 201 4.81 4.16 -2.26
CA MET A 201 3.58 4.93 -2.16
C MET A 201 3.83 6.34 -1.60
N TYR A 202 4.58 6.43 -0.50
CA TYR A 202 4.96 7.70 0.13
C TYR A 202 5.74 8.61 -0.82
N TYR A 203 6.76 8.08 -1.51
CA TYR A 203 7.56 8.89 -2.43
C TYR A 203 6.81 9.24 -3.71
N PHE A 204 5.88 8.40 -4.17
CA PHE A 204 5.04 8.74 -5.31
C PHE A 204 4.14 9.94 -5.02
N GLU A 205 3.46 9.96 -3.87
CA GLU A 205 2.66 11.11 -3.45
C GLU A 205 3.51 12.39 -3.34
N ARG A 206 4.73 12.29 -2.79
CA ARG A 206 5.66 13.44 -2.74
C ARG A 206 6.07 13.92 -4.12
N ALA A 207 6.35 13.03 -5.05
CA ALA A 207 6.72 13.37 -6.43
C ALA A 207 5.53 14.03 -7.16
N ALA A 208 4.34 13.44 -7.04
CA ALA A 208 3.10 14.03 -7.58
C ALA A 208 2.85 15.44 -7.01
N LYS A 209 3.01 15.62 -5.69
CA LYS A 209 2.88 16.94 -5.03
C LYS A 209 3.87 17.95 -5.59
N THR A 210 5.13 17.58 -5.77
CA THR A 210 6.15 18.47 -6.33
C THR A 210 5.79 18.86 -7.75
N TYR A 211 5.40 17.90 -8.58
CA TYR A 211 5.00 18.11 -9.97
C TYR A 211 3.79 19.03 -10.09
N ILE A 212 2.70 18.74 -9.38
CA ILE A 212 1.49 19.56 -9.42
C ILE A 212 1.77 21.00 -8.96
N LYS A 213 2.57 21.18 -7.89
CA LYS A 213 2.97 22.51 -7.42
C LYS A 213 3.86 23.24 -8.43
N ALA A 214 4.75 22.54 -9.13
CA ALA A 214 5.55 23.11 -10.17
C ALA A 214 4.70 23.57 -11.36
N LEU A 215 3.70 22.79 -11.78
CA LEU A 215 2.72 23.19 -12.82
C LEU A 215 1.96 24.46 -12.44
N GLN A 216 1.55 24.59 -11.17
CA GLN A 216 0.80 25.75 -10.67
C GLN A 216 1.59 27.06 -10.76
N THR A 217 2.90 27.02 -10.88
CA THR A 217 3.72 28.22 -11.05
C THR A 217 3.61 28.84 -12.44
N GLY A 218 3.12 28.11 -13.43
CA GLY A 218 3.10 28.50 -14.84
C GLY A 218 4.49 28.59 -15.48
N MET A 219 5.55 28.25 -14.74
CA MET A 219 6.92 28.25 -15.24
C MET A 219 7.23 26.96 -16.00
N LYS A 220 8.14 27.04 -16.98
CA LYS A 220 8.60 25.87 -17.71
C LYS A 220 9.32 24.90 -16.78
N LEU A 221 8.92 23.63 -16.81
CA LEU A 221 9.53 22.58 -16.02
C LEU A 221 10.95 22.26 -16.51
N LYS A 222 11.85 21.99 -15.56
CA LYS A 222 13.18 21.46 -15.83
C LYS A 222 13.15 19.94 -15.74
N VAL A 223 12.89 19.29 -16.87
CA VAL A 223 12.83 17.82 -16.95
C VAL A 223 14.24 17.26 -17.14
N LEU A 224 14.55 16.19 -16.42
CA LEU A 224 15.83 15.47 -16.58
C LEU A 224 15.86 14.75 -17.94
N PRO A 225 17.05 14.66 -18.57
CA PRO A 225 17.23 13.78 -19.73
C PRO A 225 16.91 12.31 -19.35
N ASP A 226 16.32 11.55 -20.27
CA ASP A 226 15.86 10.18 -20.05
C ASP A 226 16.96 9.25 -19.52
N ASN A 227 18.18 9.38 -20.04
CA ASN A 227 19.32 8.59 -19.59
C ASN A 227 19.72 8.90 -18.14
N ILE A 228 19.55 10.14 -17.68
CA ILE A 228 19.82 10.53 -16.28
C ILE A 228 18.66 10.06 -15.38
N ALA A 229 17.44 10.20 -15.85
CA ALA A 229 16.25 9.72 -15.11
C ALA A 229 16.30 8.19 -14.91
N GLU A 230 16.58 7.40 -15.95
CA GLU A 230 16.74 5.94 -15.85
C GLU A 230 17.92 5.53 -14.96
N LYS A 231 19.06 6.24 -15.10
CA LYS A 231 20.21 6.01 -14.22
C LYS A 231 19.83 6.22 -12.74
N THR A 232 19.16 7.33 -12.44
CA THR A 232 18.72 7.66 -11.06
C THR A 232 17.75 6.63 -10.53
N ALA A 233 16.76 6.20 -11.33
CA ALA A 233 15.83 5.16 -10.95
C ALA A 233 16.55 3.85 -10.59
N SER A 234 17.47 3.40 -11.45
CA SER A 234 18.24 2.17 -11.24
C SER A 234 19.18 2.26 -10.04
N GLU A 235 19.80 3.41 -9.80
CA GLU A 235 20.64 3.62 -8.62
C GLU A 235 19.84 3.60 -7.33
N LEU A 236 18.62 4.14 -7.32
CA LEU A 236 17.74 4.11 -6.15
C LEU A 236 17.17 2.71 -5.88
N GLU A 237 16.84 1.94 -6.92
CA GLU A 237 16.42 0.53 -6.78
C GLU A 237 17.53 -0.35 -6.18
N ASN A 238 18.78 -0.06 -6.52
CA ASN A 238 19.95 -0.81 -6.04
C ASN A 238 20.67 -0.13 -4.87
N TYR A 239 20.11 0.92 -4.30
CA TYR A 239 20.73 1.64 -3.21
C TYR A 239 20.88 0.71 -1.99
N PRO A 240 22.09 0.61 -1.39
CA PRO A 240 22.37 -0.32 -0.30
C PRO A 240 21.75 0.18 1.01
N SER A 241 20.45 0.26 1.05
CA SER A 241 19.67 0.56 2.26
C SER A 241 18.80 -0.65 2.58
N ASP A 242 18.58 -0.87 3.86
CA ASP A 242 17.54 -1.76 4.31
C ASP A 242 16.19 -1.10 3.94
N GLU A 243 15.46 -1.67 3.01
CA GLU A 243 14.14 -1.20 2.56
C GLU A 243 13.16 -1.03 3.73
N CYS A 244 13.36 -1.82 4.78
CA CYS A 244 12.56 -1.76 5.99
C CYS A 244 12.87 -0.57 6.89
N LYS A 245 14.00 0.14 6.71
CA LYS A 245 14.44 1.20 7.65
C LYS A 245 13.40 2.28 7.83
N HIS A 246 12.80 2.76 6.75
CA HIS A 246 11.78 3.81 6.85
C HIS A 246 10.60 3.33 7.69
N LEU A 247 9.94 2.22 7.34
CA LEU A 247 8.80 1.71 8.10
C LEU A 247 9.19 1.34 9.54
N ASN A 248 10.41 0.83 9.78
CA ASN A 248 10.89 0.51 11.11
C ASN A 248 11.03 1.76 11.99
N GLU A 249 11.55 2.88 11.46
CA GLU A 249 11.57 4.14 12.19
C GLU A 249 10.15 4.65 12.48
N LEU A 250 9.24 4.54 11.52
CA LEU A 250 7.85 4.91 11.70
C LEU A 250 7.16 4.05 12.79
N LYS A 251 7.44 2.75 12.85
CA LYS A 251 6.97 1.87 13.94
C LYS A 251 7.49 2.31 15.30
N LYS A 252 8.78 2.69 15.41
CA LYS A 252 9.36 3.19 16.67
C LYS A 252 8.64 4.44 17.16
N ILE A 253 8.27 5.35 16.26
CA ILE A 253 7.49 6.55 16.62
C ILE A 253 6.14 6.15 17.20
N LEU A 254 5.38 5.26 16.51
CA LEU A 254 4.09 4.78 17.01
C LEU A 254 4.21 4.12 18.38
N ILE A 255 5.26 3.31 18.61
CA ILE A 255 5.52 2.67 19.88
C ILE A 255 5.81 3.72 20.98
N SER A 256 6.63 4.72 20.68
CA SER A 256 6.98 5.77 21.64
C SER A 256 5.78 6.63 22.06
N GLU A 257 4.78 6.72 21.21
CA GLU A 257 3.53 7.44 21.46
C GLU A 257 2.46 6.57 22.16
N GLY A 258 2.75 5.30 22.43
CA GLY A 258 1.81 4.37 23.06
C GLY A 258 0.68 3.92 22.13
N SER A 259 0.88 3.94 20.80
CA SER A 259 -0.11 3.46 19.83
C SER A 259 -0.41 1.96 19.98
N ASP A 260 -1.67 1.60 19.84
CA ASP A 260 -2.17 0.21 19.95
C ASP A 260 -2.07 -0.60 18.65
N PHE A 261 -1.39 -0.11 17.62
CA PHE A 261 -1.36 -0.76 16.30
C PHE A 261 -0.86 -2.21 16.31
N GLN A 262 -0.07 -2.58 17.33
CA GLN A 262 0.47 -3.93 17.51
C GLN A 262 -0.48 -4.91 18.23
N SER A 263 -1.64 -4.43 18.67
CA SER A 263 -2.58 -5.26 19.46
C SER A 263 -3.43 -6.18 18.58
#